data_775c5c08d313d7ba5c917515c243517a
#
_entry.id   775c5c08d313d7ba5c917515c243517a
#
_cell.length_a   1.000
_cell.length_b   1.000
_cell.length_c   1.000
_cell.angle_alpha   90.00
_cell.angle_beta   90.00
_cell.angle_gamma   90.00
#
_symmetry.space_group_name_H-M   'P 1'
#
loop_
_entity.id
_entity.type
_entity.pdbx_description
1 polymer ?
#
loop_
_entity_poly.entity_id
_entity_poly.type
_entity_poly.pdbx_seq_one_letter_code
_entity_poly.pdbx_strand_id
1 'polypeptide(L)'
;MVRLARDSGFTAAVTLTIDSLPAGITTALGQSTLTGDSTALTLSIGGAVAPGLYPVVVRGNTPNRAEKVDTLRLTVVAAPAGAIAITVVPGSIGSEQGRDTTFRVIIARSNFTDTVRVAVAGVPGGASASAAPTTGDTAVVTLTVPDTTAIGSYALLITASGTNVPDATAQLNWTLTQKPVTSGNVQWQFCGNASERPVWVAAQDGGGAWRTLGSLANDTYAFSVATIGGIAYVTQNAANDFDLTLTYGTAAELTALGASCNVGGTPKSIPGTVVGVAPAFRSAVSFGGALTSVVAPNTNFTLTGVPAGALDLVASRLNATTGTSSGLILRRGLNLADGVALDTLNFDGPETVQPESRNVTVVNGNGEPVTLTTGYFTLANSFAELAFDPAGTAATRPYPRVPTFNRRNGDLHVLGATALEQSAGSTIASRSVTAWLADPQDPTLTLGSALGTPDVSVASGAAYARLRLLLVRQAEYNHRYLATFSQGGAAPRQVTLTVSAGYLGSATDLDVTMPIFSTFAGWQNIWGLQPGTLVSWNVAATGWTGGGATPPRADGTIVSTAWRVGQVQP
;
A
#
# COMPACT_ATOMS: atom_id res chain seq x y z
N MET A 1 21.72 -26.80 72.26
CA MET A 1 21.99 -27.88 73.26
C MET A 1 22.42 -27.18 74.53
N VAL A 2 21.80 -27.49 75.66
CA VAL A 2 22.26 -27.11 77.05
C VAL A 2 23.11 -28.22 77.55
N ARG A 3 24.31 -27.90 78.12
CA ARG A 3 25.23 -28.83 78.69
C ARG A 3 25.48 -28.52 80.16
N LEU A 4 25.51 -29.53 80.99
CA LEU A 4 25.82 -29.42 82.39
C LEU A 4 27.29 -29.88 82.63
N ALA A 5 28.08 -29.01 83.23
CA ALA A 5 29.36 -29.37 83.78
C ALA A 5 29.13 -29.82 85.23
N ARG A 6 29.41 -31.08 85.54
CA ARG A 6 29.22 -31.67 86.89
C ARG A 6 30.55 -31.77 87.60
N ASP A 7 30.55 -31.29 88.80
CA ASP A 7 31.73 -31.50 89.64
C ASP A 7 31.94 -33.00 90.03
N SER A 8 33.13 -33.36 90.30
CA SER A 8 33.48 -34.73 90.63
C SER A 8 32.60 -35.31 91.76
N GLY A 9 31.91 -36.44 91.43
CA GLY A 9 31.01 -37.14 92.39
C GLY A 9 29.56 -36.62 92.43
N PHE A 10 29.18 -35.62 91.63
CA PHE A 10 27.81 -35.12 91.58
C PHE A 10 26.95 -35.85 90.54
N THR A 11 26.00 -36.69 91.01
CA THR A 11 25.15 -37.58 90.20
C THR A 11 23.66 -37.22 90.30
N ALA A 12 23.28 -36.22 91.12
CA ALA A 12 21.91 -35.87 91.32
C ALA A 12 21.25 -35.24 90.04
N ALA A 13 19.94 -35.44 89.93
CA ALA A 13 19.18 -34.83 88.83
C ALA A 13 19.16 -33.28 88.93
N VAL A 14 19.34 -32.60 87.83
CA VAL A 14 19.26 -31.14 87.72
C VAL A 14 18.00 -30.76 86.95
N THR A 15 17.12 -29.91 87.51
CA THR A 15 15.96 -29.39 86.88
C THR A 15 16.36 -28.10 86.16
N LEU A 16 16.05 -27.98 84.83
CA LEU A 16 16.30 -26.82 84.08
C LEU A 16 15.01 -26.02 83.89
N THR A 17 15.09 -24.69 84.05
CA THR A 17 14.05 -23.75 83.72
C THR A 17 14.57 -22.66 82.78
N ILE A 18 13.72 -22.15 81.95
CA ILE A 18 14.05 -21.06 81.05
C ILE A 18 13.23 -19.80 81.42
N ASP A 19 13.95 -18.72 81.66
CA ASP A 19 13.33 -17.43 82.05
C ASP A 19 13.68 -16.34 81.02
N SER A 20 13.01 -15.20 81.23
CA SER A 20 13.26 -13.97 80.44
C SER A 20 13.00 -14.12 78.96
N LEU A 21 11.93 -14.84 78.56
CA LEU A 21 11.49 -14.92 77.19
C LEU A 21 10.67 -13.72 76.81
N PRO A 22 11.01 -13.00 75.73
CA PRO A 22 10.17 -11.96 75.19
C PRO A 22 8.88 -12.53 74.58
N ALA A 23 7.83 -11.70 74.53
CA ALA A 23 6.57 -12.11 73.95
C ALA A 23 6.77 -12.56 72.49
N GLY A 24 6.22 -13.72 72.13
CA GLY A 24 6.32 -14.31 70.80
C GLY A 24 7.51 -15.25 70.60
N ILE A 25 8.38 -15.46 71.63
CA ILE A 25 9.40 -16.53 71.63
C ILE A 25 8.96 -17.62 72.58
N THR A 26 8.97 -18.86 72.10
CA THR A 26 8.66 -20.03 72.91
C THR A 26 9.84 -20.97 72.93
N THR A 27 9.97 -21.74 74.07
CA THR A 27 11.06 -22.73 74.22
C THR A 27 10.49 -24.08 74.55
N ALA A 28 11.24 -25.13 74.11
CA ALA A 28 11.03 -26.52 74.55
C ALA A 28 12.37 -27.17 74.88
N LEU A 29 12.45 -27.77 76.10
CA LEU A 29 13.57 -28.61 76.49
C LEU A 29 13.24 -30.05 76.15
N GLY A 30 14.18 -30.80 75.56
CA GLY A 30 14.03 -32.23 75.29
C GLY A 30 13.83 -33.04 76.58
N GLN A 31 14.50 -32.64 77.70
CA GLN A 31 14.27 -33.08 79.06
C GLN A 31 14.46 -31.90 79.98
N SER A 32 13.50 -31.64 80.87
CA SER A 32 13.55 -30.53 81.84
C SER A 32 14.28 -30.99 83.16
N THR A 33 14.32 -32.25 83.43
CA THR A 33 15.10 -32.85 84.55
C THR A 33 16.14 -33.81 84.03
N LEU A 34 17.41 -33.48 84.23
CA LEU A 34 18.53 -34.18 83.65
C LEU A 34 19.30 -34.99 84.73
N THR A 35 19.46 -36.30 84.48
CA THR A 35 20.42 -37.14 85.13
C THR A 35 21.68 -37.25 84.28
N GLY A 36 21.64 -37.03 82.99
CA GLY A 36 22.75 -36.89 82.02
C GLY A 36 23.29 -35.46 81.96
N ASP A 37 24.28 -35.26 81.05
CA ASP A 37 25.07 -34.04 80.97
C ASP A 37 24.59 -33.07 79.87
N SER A 38 23.48 -33.38 79.13
CA SER A 38 22.98 -32.47 78.09
C SER A 38 21.51 -32.70 77.73
N THR A 39 20.84 -31.64 77.25
CA THR A 39 19.51 -31.69 76.65
C THR A 39 19.43 -30.74 75.45
N ALA A 40 18.51 -31.03 74.55
CA ALA A 40 18.20 -30.12 73.46
C ALA A 40 17.36 -28.95 73.97
N LEU A 41 17.68 -27.76 73.53
CA LEU A 41 16.83 -26.57 73.71
C LEU A 41 16.40 -26.16 72.31
N THR A 42 15.08 -26.15 72.01
CA THR A 42 14.47 -25.65 70.82
C THR A 42 13.87 -24.28 71.10
N LEU A 43 14.17 -23.32 70.26
CA LEU A 43 13.61 -21.97 70.30
C LEU A 43 12.72 -21.82 69.06
N SER A 44 11.46 -21.40 69.25
CA SER A 44 10.54 -21.06 68.17
C SER A 44 10.26 -19.55 68.23
N ILE A 45 10.52 -18.86 67.14
CA ILE A 45 10.42 -17.40 67.05
C ILE A 45 9.20 -17.07 66.21
N GLY A 46 8.22 -16.37 66.76
CA GLY A 46 7.04 -15.89 66.06
C GLY A 46 7.37 -14.71 65.14
N GLY A 47 6.69 -14.64 63.96
CA GLY A 47 6.96 -13.60 62.97
C GLY A 47 6.75 -12.15 63.43
N ALA A 48 6.10 -11.93 64.59
CA ALA A 48 5.88 -10.61 65.19
C ALA A 48 7.00 -10.15 66.14
N VAL A 49 8.02 -10.99 66.37
CA VAL A 49 9.14 -10.62 67.26
C VAL A 49 10.04 -9.60 66.52
N ALA A 50 10.22 -8.43 67.16
CA ALA A 50 11.03 -7.37 66.56
C ALA A 50 12.51 -7.82 66.42
N PRO A 51 13.23 -7.41 65.40
CA PRO A 51 14.68 -7.62 65.29
C PRO A 51 15.40 -7.03 66.51
N GLY A 52 16.32 -7.78 67.07
CA GLY A 52 17.04 -7.34 68.26
C GLY A 52 17.84 -8.47 68.94
N LEU A 53 18.52 -8.13 70.04
CA LEU A 53 19.28 -9.05 70.86
C LEU A 53 18.47 -9.40 72.10
N TYR A 54 18.14 -10.64 72.30
CA TYR A 54 17.32 -11.14 73.38
C TYR A 54 18.11 -12.11 74.27
N PRO A 55 18.22 -11.82 75.59
CA PRO A 55 18.80 -12.76 76.53
C PRO A 55 17.79 -13.87 76.83
N VAL A 56 18.20 -15.12 76.75
CA VAL A 56 17.45 -16.30 77.21
C VAL A 56 18.19 -16.88 78.39
N VAL A 57 17.63 -16.77 79.57
CA VAL A 57 18.26 -17.18 80.81
C VAL A 57 17.91 -18.67 81.10
N VAL A 58 18.89 -19.49 81.17
CA VAL A 58 18.77 -20.94 81.56
C VAL A 58 19.19 -21.08 82.99
N ARG A 59 18.34 -21.65 83.86
CA ARG A 59 18.62 -21.92 85.25
C ARG A 59 18.68 -23.44 85.49
N GLY A 60 19.66 -23.87 86.20
CA GLY A 60 19.77 -25.22 86.66
C GLY A 60 19.66 -25.27 88.17
N ASN A 61 18.69 -26.04 88.66
CA ASN A 61 18.42 -26.17 90.10
C ASN A 61 18.47 -27.66 90.52
N THR A 62 18.98 -27.90 91.74
CA THR A 62 19.04 -29.23 92.35
C THR A 62 18.96 -29.08 93.89
N PRO A 63 18.36 -30.03 94.64
CA PRO A 63 18.29 -29.95 96.07
C PRO A 63 19.68 -29.81 96.73
N ASN A 64 19.74 -28.90 97.74
CA ASN A 64 20.95 -28.66 98.56
C ASN A 64 22.17 -28.08 97.86
N ARG A 65 21.97 -27.44 96.67
CA ARG A 65 23.02 -26.70 95.96
C ARG A 65 22.46 -25.29 95.50
N ALA A 66 23.39 -24.36 95.39
CA ALA A 66 23.05 -23.06 94.84
C ALA A 66 22.69 -23.19 93.35
N GLU A 67 21.63 -22.49 92.94
CA GLU A 67 21.23 -22.40 91.54
C GLU A 67 22.39 -21.92 90.66
N LYS A 68 22.49 -22.49 89.48
CA LYS A 68 23.41 -22.03 88.39
C LYS A 68 22.64 -21.43 87.29
N VAL A 69 23.10 -20.28 86.79
CA VAL A 69 22.44 -19.49 85.73
C VAL A 69 23.44 -19.28 84.60
N ASP A 70 22.98 -19.51 83.41
CA ASP A 70 23.68 -19.14 82.18
C ASP A 70 22.77 -18.42 81.22
N THR A 71 23.27 -17.54 80.34
CA THR A 71 22.50 -16.68 79.46
C THR A 71 22.93 -16.90 78.01
N LEU A 72 21.97 -17.41 77.20
CA LEU A 72 22.11 -17.50 75.77
C LEU A 72 21.70 -16.16 75.17
N ARG A 73 22.51 -15.56 74.29
CA ARG A 73 22.19 -14.37 73.52
C ARG A 73 21.58 -14.80 72.19
N LEU A 74 20.26 -14.54 72.01
CA LEU A 74 19.53 -14.82 70.77
C LEU A 74 19.46 -13.54 69.96
N THR A 75 19.99 -13.51 68.74
CA THR A 75 19.86 -12.43 67.80
C THR A 75 18.73 -12.75 66.82
N VAL A 76 17.67 -11.95 66.84
CA VAL A 76 16.58 -11.98 65.85
C VAL A 76 16.90 -10.94 64.76
N VAL A 77 17.01 -11.38 63.53
CA VAL A 77 17.24 -10.49 62.36
C VAL A 77 15.90 -10.19 61.66
N ALA A 78 15.79 -9.03 61.03
CA ALA A 78 14.63 -8.71 60.21
C ALA A 78 14.50 -9.73 59.06
N ALA A 79 13.27 -10.14 58.78
CA ALA A 79 13.00 -10.90 57.55
C ALA A 79 13.35 -10.04 56.33
N PRO A 80 13.97 -10.60 55.31
CA PRO A 80 14.21 -9.85 54.07
C PRO A 80 12.90 -9.28 53.52
N ALA A 81 12.90 -7.97 53.17
CA ALA A 81 11.75 -7.32 52.56
C ALA A 81 11.36 -8.02 51.27
N GLY A 82 10.08 -8.24 51.06
CA GLY A 82 9.56 -8.73 49.81
C GLY A 82 9.75 -7.70 48.70
N ALA A 83 9.98 -8.13 47.48
CA ALA A 83 10.07 -7.27 46.29
C ALA A 83 9.49 -7.96 45.06
N ILE A 84 8.98 -7.13 44.16
CA ILE A 84 8.58 -7.53 42.79
C ILE A 84 9.30 -6.68 41.77
N ALA A 85 9.62 -7.26 40.60
CA ALA A 85 10.10 -6.55 39.43
C ALA A 85 9.36 -7.09 38.20
N ILE A 86 9.15 -6.26 37.17
CA ILE A 86 8.42 -6.67 35.97
C ILE A 86 9.21 -6.41 34.71
N THR A 87 8.96 -7.28 33.72
CA THR A 87 9.41 -7.13 32.33
C THR A 87 8.23 -7.37 31.40
N VAL A 88 8.03 -6.49 30.42
CA VAL A 88 6.94 -6.61 29.43
C VAL A 88 7.48 -7.30 28.17
N VAL A 89 6.75 -8.30 27.67
CA VAL A 89 7.15 -9.09 26.50
C VAL A 89 5.97 -9.26 25.53
N PRO A 90 6.15 -8.83 24.28
CA PRO A 90 7.27 -8.04 23.73
C PRO A 90 7.27 -6.60 24.25
N GLY A 91 8.40 -5.89 24.14
CA GLY A 91 8.53 -4.48 24.56
C GLY A 91 7.80 -3.48 23.65
N SER A 92 7.31 -3.93 22.49
CA SER A 92 6.43 -3.18 21.59
C SER A 92 5.43 -4.11 20.93
N ILE A 93 4.21 -3.60 20.66
CA ILE A 93 3.14 -4.33 19.96
C ILE A 93 2.45 -3.43 18.94
N GLY A 94 1.88 -4.05 17.90
CA GLY A 94 0.99 -3.42 16.94
C GLY A 94 -0.37 -4.10 16.93
N SER A 95 -1.43 -3.33 16.69
CA SER A 95 -2.76 -3.86 16.42
C SER A 95 -3.54 -2.94 15.48
N GLU A 96 -4.66 -3.42 14.95
CA GLU A 96 -5.60 -2.65 14.13
C GLU A 96 -6.83 -2.28 14.96
N GLN A 97 -7.50 -1.19 14.59
CA GLN A 97 -8.82 -0.85 15.14
C GLN A 97 -9.79 -2.04 15.04
N GLY A 98 -10.60 -2.27 16.07
CA GLY A 98 -11.54 -3.39 16.14
C GLY A 98 -10.90 -4.76 16.36
N ARG A 99 -9.60 -4.83 16.65
CA ARG A 99 -8.89 -6.08 16.90
C ARG A 99 -8.19 -6.04 18.25
N ASP A 100 -8.67 -6.86 19.17
CA ASP A 100 -8.05 -7.04 20.48
C ASP A 100 -6.64 -7.64 20.35
N THR A 101 -5.75 -7.26 21.26
CA THR A 101 -4.39 -7.75 21.31
C THR A 101 -3.95 -8.07 22.73
N THR A 102 -2.94 -8.89 22.88
CA THR A 102 -2.44 -9.32 24.20
C THR A 102 -0.93 -9.19 24.29
N PHE A 103 -0.44 -8.97 25.51
CA PHE A 103 0.98 -9.04 25.84
C PHE A 103 1.17 -9.68 27.23
N ARG A 104 2.41 -10.03 27.55
CA ARG A 104 2.74 -10.68 28.82
C ARG A 104 3.55 -9.75 29.70
N VAL A 105 3.27 -9.80 30.99
CA VAL A 105 4.08 -9.18 32.04
C VAL A 105 4.73 -10.31 32.84
N ILE A 106 6.05 -10.43 32.72
CA ILE A 106 6.84 -11.37 33.50
C ILE A 106 7.13 -10.74 34.85
N ILE A 107 6.85 -11.44 35.96
CA ILE A 107 6.95 -10.97 37.32
C ILE A 107 8.07 -11.73 38.01
N ALA A 108 9.16 -11.07 38.32
CA ALA A 108 10.22 -11.64 39.18
C ALA A 108 9.87 -11.32 40.64
N ARG A 109 9.87 -12.34 41.49
CA ARG A 109 9.51 -12.27 42.92
C ARG A 109 10.72 -12.55 43.79
N SER A 110 10.91 -11.77 44.83
CA SER A 110 11.91 -12.02 45.87
C SER A 110 11.25 -11.92 47.24
N ASN A 111 11.27 -12.99 48.01
CA ASN A 111 10.62 -13.10 49.32
C ASN A 111 9.15 -12.66 49.33
N PHE A 112 8.43 -12.91 48.20
CA PHE A 112 7.04 -12.50 47.99
C PHE A 112 6.28 -13.56 47.23
N THR A 113 5.20 -14.09 47.77
CA THR A 113 4.38 -15.17 47.20
C THR A 113 2.92 -14.79 47.01
N ASP A 114 2.51 -13.60 47.47
CA ASP A 114 1.12 -13.16 47.40
C ASP A 114 0.72 -12.74 45.98
N THR A 115 -0.58 -12.46 45.82
CA THR A 115 -1.18 -12.04 44.56
C THR A 115 -0.63 -10.69 44.10
N VAL A 116 -0.23 -10.63 42.82
CA VAL A 116 0.12 -9.40 42.10
C VAL A 116 -1.04 -8.98 41.21
N ARG A 117 -1.37 -7.69 41.21
CA ARG A 117 -2.31 -7.05 40.31
C ARG A 117 -1.54 -6.21 39.30
N VAL A 118 -1.93 -6.30 38.02
CA VAL A 118 -1.34 -5.50 36.94
C VAL A 118 -2.36 -4.48 36.45
N ALA A 119 -1.96 -3.22 36.44
CA ALA A 119 -2.74 -2.10 35.89
C ALA A 119 -1.99 -1.49 34.70
N VAL A 120 -2.73 -0.93 33.74
CA VAL A 120 -2.18 -0.26 32.56
C VAL A 120 -2.75 1.14 32.45
N ALA A 121 -1.89 2.13 32.36
CA ALA A 121 -2.25 3.53 32.14
C ALA A 121 -1.75 4.00 30.77
N GLY A 122 -2.33 5.10 30.25
CA GLY A 122 -1.97 5.64 28.92
C GLY A 122 -2.74 5.01 27.75
N VAL A 123 -3.76 4.20 28.04
CA VAL A 123 -4.64 3.64 27.02
C VAL A 123 -5.52 4.77 26.44
N PRO A 124 -5.62 4.92 25.10
CA PRO A 124 -6.42 5.98 24.48
C PRO A 124 -7.91 5.81 24.75
N GLY A 125 -8.64 6.92 24.66
CA GLY A 125 -10.10 6.91 24.84
C GLY A 125 -10.80 5.91 23.91
N GLY A 126 -11.76 5.16 24.45
CA GLY A 126 -12.49 4.10 23.76
C GLY A 126 -11.86 2.71 23.91
N ALA A 127 -10.55 2.58 24.03
CA ALA A 127 -9.90 1.30 24.33
C ALA A 127 -9.82 1.05 25.85
N SER A 128 -9.63 -0.21 26.22
CA SER A 128 -9.44 -0.63 27.61
C SER A 128 -8.37 -1.71 27.76
N ALA A 129 -7.82 -1.81 28.95
CA ALA A 129 -6.85 -2.85 29.30
C ALA A 129 -7.35 -3.65 30.50
N SER A 130 -7.17 -4.97 30.48
CA SER A 130 -7.53 -5.84 31.58
C SER A 130 -6.49 -6.93 31.81
N ALA A 131 -6.25 -7.27 33.08
CA ALA A 131 -5.43 -8.40 33.49
C ALA A 131 -6.02 -9.05 34.72
N ALA A 132 -6.05 -10.36 34.78
CA ALA A 132 -6.43 -11.08 35.99
C ALA A 132 -5.30 -11.01 37.03
N PRO A 133 -5.64 -10.85 38.34
CA PRO A 133 -4.65 -10.98 39.41
C PRO A 133 -3.99 -12.37 39.39
N THR A 134 -2.70 -12.45 39.68
CA THR A 134 -1.94 -13.71 39.59
C THR A 134 -1.02 -13.94 40.78
N THR A 135 -0.90 -15.21 41.21
CA THR A 135 0.13 -15.66 42.13
C THR A 135 1.33 -16.26 41.38
N GLY A 136 1.20 -16.48 40.06
CA GLY A 136 2.27 -16.96 39.18
C GLY A 136 3.23 -15.85 38.75
N ASP A 137 4.24 -16.24 37.98
CA ASP A 137 5.31 -15.36 37.48
C ASP A 137 4.97 -14.71 36.15
N THR A 138 3.73 -14.83 35.67
CA THR A 138 3.28 -14.22 34.42
C THR A 138 1.83 -13.74 34.54
N ALA A 139 1.58 -12.50 34.13
CA ALA A 139 0.23 -11.97 33.89
C ALA A 139 0.04 -11.75 32.38
N VAL A 140 -1.13 -12.12 31.85
CA VAL A 140 -1.54 -11.80 30.49
C VAL A 140 -2.43 -10.56 30.55
N VAL A 141 -2.07 -9.54 29.79
CA VAL A 141 -2.86 -8.31 29.65
C VAL A 141 -3.55 -8.36 28.30
N THR A 142 -4.86 -8.11 28.28
CA THR A 142 -5.66 -7.95 27.05
C THR A 142 -5.98 -6.47 26.86
N LEU A 143 -5.67 -5.95 25.67
CA LEU A 143 -6.12 -4.65 25.21
C LEU A 143 -7.35 -4.85 24.33
N THR A 144 -8.49 -4.32 24.71
CA THR A 144 -9.71 -4.31 23.91
C THR A 144 -9.78 -3.02 23.11
N VAL A 145 -9.92 -3.15 21.80
CA VAL A 145 -9.72 -2.06 20.84
C VAL A 145 -10.93 -1.90 19.94
N PRO A 146 -11.89 -1.02 20.26
CA PRO A 146 -13.01 -0.69 19.38
C PRO A 146 -12.57 -0.08 18.04
N ASP A 147 -13.42 -0.20 17.00
CA ASP A 147 -13.21 0.39 15.66
C ASP A 147 -13.06 1.92 15.68
N THR A 148 -13.51 2.58 16.73
CA THR A 148 -13.49 4.04 16.88
C THR A 148 -12.31 4.57 17.69
N THR A 149 -11.43 3.71 18.21
CA THR A 149 -10.25 4.11 18.96
C THR A 149 -9.31 4.94 18.08
N ALA A 150 -8.80 6.06 18.57
CA ALA A 150 -7.90 6.92 17.81
C ALA A 150 -6.62 6.15 17.42
N ILE A 151 -6.24 6.25 16.15
CA ILE A 151 -4.98 5.65 15.64
C ILE A 151 -3.77 6.45 16.13
N GLY A 152 -2.63 5.78 16.32
CA GLY A 152 -1.41 6.45 16.77
C GLY A 152 -0.45 5.52 17.49
N SER A 153 0.61 6.10 18.03
CA SER A 153 1.57 5.39 18.89
C SER A 153 1.38 5.83 20.35
N TYR A 154 1.23 4.88 21.24
CA TYR A 154 0.93 5.08 22.65
C TYR A 154 2.02 4.45 23.51
N ALA A 155 2.53 5.22 24.48
CA ALA A 155 3.42 4.72 25.51
C ALA A 155 2.57 4.30 26.72
N LEU A 156 2.38 3.00 26.90
CA LEU A 156 1.60 2.46 28.02
C LEU A 156 2.50 2.27 29.25
N LEU A 157 2.07 2.76 30.39
CA LEU A 157 2.71 2.50 31.68
C LEU A 157 2.02 1.31 32.35
N ILE A 158 2.79 0.24 32.55
CA ILE A 158 2.36 -0.97 33.23
C ILE A 158 2.85 -0.90 34.68
N THR A 159 1.93 -1.06 35.64
CA THR A 159 2.21 -1.06 37.07
C THR A 159 1.79 -2.39 37.66
N ALA A 160 2.69 -3.08 38.31
CA ALA A 160 2.42 -4.28 39.11
C ALA A 160 2.46 -3.92 40.60
N SER A 161 1.41 -4.28 41.34
CA SER A 161 1.29 -4.01 42.76
C SER A 161 1.01 -5.28 43.57
N GLY A 162 1.55 -5.38 44.77
CA GLY A 162 1.35 -6.46 45.70
C GLY A 162 1.19 -5.93 47.14
N THR A 163 0.69 -6.75 48.07
CA THR A 163 0.51 -6.35 49.45
C THR A 163 1.87 -6.18 50.17
N ASN A 164 2.10 -5.02 50.74
CA ASN A 164 3.32 -4.72 51.52
C ASN A 164 4.64 -4.81 50.72
N VAL A 165 4.59 -4.65 49.42
CA VAL A 165 5.79 -4.55 48.56
C VAL A 165 5.68 -3.27 47.72
N PRO A 166 6.80 -2.63 47.35
CA PRO A 166 6.78 -1.50 46.44
C PRO A 166 6.24 -1.90 45.06
N ASP A 167 5.52 -0.98 44.40
CA ASP A 167 5.07 -1.15 43.03
C ASP A 167 6.24 -1.22 42.06
N ALA A 168 6.14 -2.10 41.05
CA ALA A 168 7.08 -2.19 39.94
C ALA A 168 6.44 -1.66 38.66
N THR A 169 7.18 -0.90 37.87
CA THR A 169 6.68 -0.29 36.63
C THR A 169 7.54 -0.65 35.43
N ALA A 170 6.91 -0.71 34.26
CA ALA A 170 7.57 -0.87 32.95
C ALA A 170 6.77 -0.14 31.86
N GLN A 171 7.41 0.15 30.73
CA GLN A 171 6.75 0.74 29.58
C GLN A 171 6.56 -0.26 28.45
N LEU A 172 5.46 -0.10 27.69
CA LEU A 172 5.17 -0.81 26.46
C LEU A 172 4.81 0.21 25.38
N ASN A 173 5.48 0.14 24.22
CA ASN A 173 5.10 0.94 23.07
C ASN A 173 4.02 0.19 22.26
N TRP A 174 2.85 0.81 22.10
CA TRP A 174 1.74 0.25 21.33
C TRP A 174 1.42 1.13 20.12
N THR A 175 1.46 0.55 18.91
CA THR A 175 1.07 1.22 17.68
C THR A 175 -0.29 0.69 17.23
N LEU A 176 -1.28 1.57 17.20
CA LEU A 176 -2.63 1.28 16.70
C LEU A 176 -2.78 1.83 15.28
N THR A 177 -3.10 0.95 14.34
CA THR A 177 -3.32 1.26 12.92
C THR A 177 -4.81 1.21 12.57
N GLN A 178 -5.17 1.81 11.45
CA GLN A 178 -6.55 1.84 10.98
C GLN A 178 -6.99 0.46 10.46
N LYS A 179 -8.24 0.09 10.74
CA LYS A 179 -8.88 -1.10 10.18
C LYS A 179 -9.14 -0.90 8.68
N PRO A 180 -8.75 -1.84 7.80
CA PRO A 180 -9.03 -1.77 6.38
C PRO A 180 -10.52 -1.77 6.06
N VAL A 181 -10.92 -0.97 5.07
CA VAL A 181 -12.30 -0.93 4.55
C VAL A 181 -12.49 -2.04 3.52
N THR A 182 -13.60 -2.78 3.59
CA THR A 182 -13.92 -3.92 2.70
C THR A 182 -15.30 -3.82 2.05
N SER A 183 -15.97 -2.67 2.12
CA SER A 183 -17.31 -2.46 1.55
C SER A 183 -17.49 -1.04 1.03
N GLY A 184 -18.38 -0.84 0.05
CA GLY A 184 -18.73 0.46 -0.50
C GLY A 184 -19.46 0.37 -1.84
N ASN A 185 -19.81 1.53 -2.41
CA ASN A 185 -20.51 1.67 -3.68
C ASN A 185 -19.58 1.74 -4.92
N VAL A 186 -18.28 1.86 -4.72
CA VAL A 186 -17.26 1.78 -5.77
C VAL A 186 -16.51 0.46 -5.62
N GLN A 187 -16.36 -0.27 -6.72
CA GLN A 187 -15.53 -1.46 -6.80
C GLN A 187 -14.37 -1.22 -7.77
N TRP A 188 -13.17 -1.62 -7.36
CA TRP A 188 -11.96 -1.50 -8.14
C TRP A 188 -11.27 -2.85 -8.20
N GLN A 189 -11.16 -3.41 -9.41
CA GLN A 189 -10.52 -4.70 -9.61
C GLN A 189 -9.19 -4.54 -10.34
N PHE A 190 -8.16 -5.18 -9.84
CA PHE A 190 -6.86 -5.23 -10.49
C PHE A 190 -6.74 -6.50 -11.33
N CYS A 191 -6.41 -6.29 -12.60
CA CYS A 191 -6.28 -7.34 -13.60
C CYS A 191 -4.81 -7.48 -13.97
N GLY A 192 -4.34 -8.69 -14.20
CA GLY A 192 -3.00 -8.91 -14.68
C GLY A 192 -2.20 -9.93 -13.87
N ASN A 193 -0.91 -9.96 -14.12
CA ASN A 193 0.04 -10.87 -13.47
C ASN A 193 0.29 -10.48 -12.01
N ALA A 194 0.92 -11.36 -11.25
CA ALA A 194 1.22 -11.10 -9.83
C ALA A 194 2.03 -9.81 -9.59
N SER A 195 2.89 -9.40 -10.54
CA SER A 195 3.66 -8.15 -10.49
C SER A 195 2.84 -6.87 -10.73
N GLU A 196 1.62 -6.98 -11.24
CA GLU A 196 0.70 -5.86 -11.48
C GLU A 196 -0.29 -5.67 -10.34
N ARG A 197 -0.27 -6.59 -9.36
CA ARG A 197 -1.16 -6.51 -8.18
C ARG A 197 -0.64 -5.49 -7.19
N PRO A 198 -1.54 -4.71 -6.58
CA PRO A 198 -1.12 -3.72 -5.60
C PRO A 198 -0.63 -4.40 -4.31
N VAL A 199 0.47 -3.87 -3.78
CA VAL A 199 0.98 -4.23 -2.45
C VAL A 199 0.33 -3.42 -1.34
N TRP A 200 -0.35 -2.33 -1.70
CA TRP A 200 -1.07 -1.44 -0.79
C TRP A 200 -2.16 -0.66 -1.54
N VAL A 201 -3.33 -0.50 -0.93
CA VAL A 201 -4.46 0.26 -1.49
C VAL A 201 -5.13 1.09 -0.40
N ALA A 202 -5.49 2.32 -0.73
CA ALA A 202 -6.29 3.20 0.13
C ALA A 202 -7.31 4.01 -0.68
N ALA A 203 -8.39 4.46 -0.04
CA ALA A 203 -9.38 5.33 -0.65
C ALA A 203 -9.78 6.50 0.25
N GLN A 204 -10.38 7.51 -0.36
CA GLN A 204 -10.87 8.72 0.28
C GLN A 204 -12.26 9.05 -0.24
N ASP A 205 -13.18 9.45 0.62
CA ASP A 205 -14.49 10.02 0.29
C ASP A 205 -14.46 11.53 0.49
N GLY A 206 -14.73 12.29 -0.55
CA GLY A 206 -14.65 13.76 -0.56
C GLY A 206 -13.27 14.27 -0.14
N GLY A 207 -13.26 15.26 0.72
CA GLY A 207 -12.07 15.79 1.40
C GLY A 207 -11.76 15.09 2.74
N GLY A 208 -12.40 13.95 3.05
CA GLY A 208 -12.21 13.20 4.28
C GLY A 208 -10.83 12.53 4.41
N ALA A 209 -10.63 11.82 5.50
CA ALA A 209 -9.37 11.09 5.70
C ALA A 209 -9.26 9.89 4.74
N TRP A 210 -8.07 9.62 4.25
CA TRP A 210 -7.75 8.39 3.54
C TRP A 210 -7.91 7.17 4.45
N ARG A 211 -8.31 6.05 3.90
CA ARG A 211 -8.48 4.77 4.62
C ARG A 211 -7.87 3.64 3.83
N THR A 212 -7.09 2.80 4.48
CA THR A 212 -6.56 1.57 3.87
C THR A 212 -7.70 0.63 3.53
N LEU A 213 -7.63 0.00 2.35
CA LEU A 213 -8.62 -0.96 1.87
C LEU A 213 -8.14 -2.40 2.08
N GLY A 214 -9.06 -3.27 2.49
CA GLY A 214 -8.86 -4.71 2.49
C GLY A 214 -9.22 -5.31 1.13
N SER A 215 -8.42 -6.26 0.64
CA SER A 215 -8.73 -7.01 -0.58
C SER A 215 -9.91 -7.94 -0.34
N LEU A 216 -10.84 -7.95 -1.29
CA LEU A 216 -11.87 -8.96 -1.48
C LEU A 216 -11.36 -10.09 -2.39
N ALA A 217 -12.22 -11.03 -2.76
CA ALA A 217 -11.86 -12.06 -3.74
C ALA A 217 -11.44 -11.44 -5.09
N ASN A 218 -10.52 -12.09 -5.80
CA ASN A 218 -10.04 -11.70 -7.14
C ASN A 218 -9.42 -10.30 -7.21
N ASP A 219 -8.64 -9.91 -6.20
CA ASP A 219 -7.98 -8.61 -6.13
C ASP A 219 -8.93 -7.41 -6.36
N THR A 220 -10.14 -7.55 -5.85
CA THR A 220 -11.17 -6.51 -5.85
C THR A 220 -11.11 -5.75 -4.54
N TYR A 221 -11.28 -4.44 -4.60
CA TYR A 221 -11.35 -3.53 -3.46
C TYR A 221 -12.66 -2.75 -3.55
N ALA A 222 -13.36 -2.62 -2.43
CA ALA A 222 -14.61 -1.87 -2.36
C ALA A 222 -14.49 -0.72 -1.36
N PHE A 223 -15.02 0.45 -1.72
CA PHE A 223 -15.01 1.64 -0.88
C PHE A 223 -16.20 2.56 -1.19
N SER A 224 -16.51 3.43 -0.25
CA SER A 224 -17.64 4.36 -0.41
C SER A 224 -17.15 5.72 -0.88
N VAL A 225 -17.84 6.27 -1.88
CA VAL A 225 -17.69 7.64 -2.36
C VAL A 225 -19.09 8.22 -2.51
N ALA A 226 -19.41 9.27 -1.76
CA ALA A 226 -20.74 9.89 -1.80
C ALA A 226 -20.93 10.68 -3.11
N THR A 227 -20.00 11.53 -3.46
CA THR A 227 -20.03 12.37 -4.67
C THR A 227 -18.71 12.33 -5.43
N ILE A 228 -17.65 12.76 -4.77
CA ILE A 228 -16.27 12.78 -5.28
C ILE A 228 -15.36 12.07 -4.29
N GLY A 229 -14.26 11.51 -4.75
CA GLY A 229 -13.30 10.82 -3.89
C GLY A 229 -12.04 10.44 -4.63
N GLY A 230 -11.25 9.57 -4.02
CA GLY A 230 -10.01 9.10 -4.63
C GLY A 230 -9.64 7.69 -4.20
N ILE A 231 -8.84 7.05 -5.05
CA ILE A 231 -8.14 5.79 -4.75
C ILE A 231 -6.65 5.99 -4.95
N ALA A 232 -5.86 5.41 -4.07
CA ALA A 232 -4.41 5.34 -4.15
C ALA A 232 -3.95 3.90 -4.02
N TYR A 233 -2.99 3.47 -4.84
CA TYR A 233 -2.41 2.14 -4.72
C TYR A 233 -0.96 2.12 -5.17
N VAL A 234 -0.21 1.18 -4.61
CA VAL A 234 1.19 0.94 -4.95
C VAL A 234 1.33 -0.42 -5.63
N THR A 235 1.94 -0.45 -6.80
CA THR A 235 2.43 -1.67 -7.42
C THR A 235 3.94 -1.74 -7.32
N GLN A 236 4.47 -2.94 -7.17
CA GLN A 236 5.90 -3.19 -7.10
C GLN A 236 6.29 -4.17 -8.21
N ASN A 237 7.08 -3.69 -9.15
CA ASN A 237 7.71 -4.55 -10.15
C ASN A 237 8.88 -5.32 -9.53
N ALA A 238 9.44 -6.28 -10.28
CA ALA A 238 10.67 -6.93 -9.87
C ALA A 238 11.77 -5.89 -9.57
N ALA A 239 12.59 -6.12 -8.54
CA ALA A 239 13.79 -5.36 -8.23
C ALA A 239 13.63 -3.92 -7.69
N ASN A 240 12.61 -3.62 -6.90
CA ASN A 240 12.43 -2.34 -6.20
C ASN A 240 11.96 -1.16 -7.06
N ASP A 241 11.31 -1.40 -8.18
CA ASP A 241 10.55 -0.37 -8.89
C ASP A 241 9.19 -0.18 -8.22
N PHE A 242 8.86 1.05 -7.87
CA PHE A 242 7.61 1.35 -7.17
C PHE A 242 6.78 2.36 -7.96
N ASP A 243 5.53 2.00 -8.22
CA ASP A 243 4.56 2.86 -8.88
C ASP A 243 3.41 3.16 -7.92
N LEU A 244 3.32 4.41 -7.48
CA LEU A 244 2.19 4.94 -6.71
C LEU A 244 1.21 5.58 -7.68
N THR A 245 0.01 5.05 -7.78
CA THR A 245 -1.07 5.66 -8.57
C THR A 245 -2.12 6.30 -7.66
N LEU A 246 -2.48 7.52 -7.99
CA LEU A 246 -3.50 8.33 -7.34
C LEU A 246 -4.57 8.68 -8.39
N THR A 247 -5.83 8.32 -8.16
CA THR A 247 -6.94 8.65 -9.06
C THR A 247 -8.04 9.33 -8.29
N TYR A 248 -8.41 10.54 -8.72
CA TYR A 248 -9.51 11.32 -8.16
C TYR A 248 -10.63 11.47 -9.18
N GLY A 249 -11.87 11.22 -8.75
CA GLY A 249 -13.04 11.27 -9.61
C GLY A 249 -14.35 11.36 -8.84
N THR A 250 -15.45 11.46 -9.57
CA THR A 250 -16.78 11.18 -9.03
C THR A 250 -16.94 9.67 -8.78
N ALA A 251 -17.92 9.26 -7.98
CA ALA A 251 -18.23 7.84 -7.77
C ALA A 251 -18.44 7.08 -9.09
N ALA A 252 -19.13 7.70 -10.07
CA ALA A 252 -19.36 7.10 -11.38
C ALA A 252 -18.08 6.94 -12.21
N GLU A 253 -17.22 7.97 -12.22
CA GLU A 253 -15.93 7.92 -12.93
C GLU A 253 -14.99 6.89 -12.32
N LEU A 254 -14.87 6.84 -10.99
CA LEU A 254 -14.06 5.84 -10.30
C LEU A 254 -14.57 4.42 -10.56
N THR A 255 -15.90 4.20 -10.57
CA THR A 255 -16.50 2.91 -10.92
C THR A 255 -16.16 2.53 -12.38
N ALA A 256 -16.27 3.47 -13.31
CA ALA A 256 -15.98 3.21 -14.72
C ALA A 256 -14.48 2.91 -14.98
N LEU A 257 -13.57 3.57 -14.24
CA LEU A 257 -12.12 3.37 -14.34
C LEU A 257 -11.66 2.07 -13.65
N GLY A 258 -12.35 1.67 -12.58
CA GLY A 258 -12.10 0.44 -11.83
C GLY A 258 -12.79 -0.79 -12.39
N ALA A 259 -13.29 -0.74 -13.63
CA ALA A 259 -14.08 -1.79 -14.26
C ALA A 259 -13.39 -3.16 -14.25
N SER A 260 -14.22 -4.19 -14.12
CA SER A 260 -13.82 -5.59 -13.99
C SER A 260 -12.89 -6.09 -15.08
N CYS A 261 -12.01 -6.98 -14.72
CA CYS A 261 -11.16 -7.72 -15.64
C CYS A 261 -12.02 -8.44 -16.69
N ASN A 262 -11.84 -8.06 -17.94
CA ASN A 262 -12.45 -8.80 -19.03
C ASN A 262 -11.78 -10.18 -19.09
N VAL A 263 -12.41 -11.17 -18.49
CA VAL A 263 -12.03 -12.58 -18.67
C VAL A 263 -12.50 -13.02 -20.07
N GLY A 264 -11.99 -12.36 -21.11
CA GLY A 264 -12.01 -12.91 -22.46
C GLY A 264 -11.30 -14.26 -22.42
N GLY A 265 -11.86 -15.27 -23.11
CA GLY A 265 -11.30 -16.63 -23.12
C GLY A 265 -9.78 -16.64 -23.38
N THR A 266 -9.14 -17.78 -23.22
CA THR A 266 -7.69 -17.94 -23.40
C THR A 266 -7.21 -17.25 -24.68
N PRO A 267 -6.27 -16.28 -24.59
CA PRO A 267 -5.73 -15.61 -25.76
C PRO A 267 -5.13 -16.61 -26.73
N LYS A 268 -5.37 -16.40 -28.01
CA LYS A 268 -4.92 -17.29 -29.09
C LYS A 268 -3.64 -16.77 -29.74
N SER A 269 -2.88 -17.69 -30.30
CA SER A 269 -1.70 -17.42 -31.15
C SER A 269 -2.05 -17.84 -32.58
N ILE A 270 -2.07 -16.87 -33.49
CA ILE A 270 -2.52 -17.09 -34.88
C ILE A 270 -1.34 -16.83 -35.82
N PRO A 271 -0.72 -17.87 -36.40
CA PRO A 271 0.31 -17.72 -37.41
C PRO A 271 -0.28 -17.28 -38.75
N GLY A 272 0.53 -16.66 -39.59
CA GLY A 272 0.13 -16.24 -40.93
C GLY A 272 1.30 -15.90 -41.84
N THR A 273 0.99 -15.66 -43.11
CA THR A 273 1.97 -15.29 -44.13
C THR A 273 1.46 -14.10 -44.93
N VAL A 274 2.38 -13.17 -45.23
CA VAL A 274 2.12 -11.99 -46.09
C VAL A 274 3.02 -12.08 -47.31
N VAL A 275 2.47 -11.83 -48.48
CA VAL A 275 3.21 -11.70 -49.76
C VAL A 275 2.89 -10.37 -50.42
N GLY A 276 3.72 -9.94 -51.38
CA GLY A 276 3.56 -8.64 -52.03
C GLY A 276 4.09 -7.46 -51.20
N VAL A 277 5.01 -7.71 -50.28
CA VAL A 277 5.71 -6.67 -49.50
C VAL A 277 7.16 -6.58 -49.95
N ALA A 278 7.43 -5.74 -50.92
CA ALA A 278 8.80 -5.48 -51.41
C ALA A 278 9.63 -4.71 -50.33
N PRO A 279 10.97 -4.66 -50.42
CA PRO A 279 11.85 -4.03 -49.40
C PRO A 279 11.54 -2.57 -49.08
N ALA A 280 10.91 -1.83 -50.01
CA ALA A 280 10.46 -0.45 -49.78
C ALA A 280 9.16 -0.34 -48.95
N PHE A 281 8.59 -1.47 -48.54
CA PHE A 281 7.32 -1.51 -47.81
C PHE A 281 7.44 -2.32 -46.51
N ARG A 282 6.55 -2.03 -45.60
CA ARG A 282 6.23 -2.87 -44.43
C ARG A 282 4.74 -3.21 -44.41
N SER A 283 4.37 -4.33 -43.84
CA SER A 283 2.96 -4.63 -43.57
C SER A 283 2.69 -4.58 -42.07
N ALA A 284 1.61 -3.95 -41.68
CA ALA A 284 1.02 -4.06 -40.33
C ALA A 284 -0.21 -4.93 -40.43
N VAL A 285 -0.32 -5.94 -39.56
CA VAL A 285 -1.43 -6.91 -39.52
C VAL A 285 -2.09 -6.85 -38.13
N SER A 286 -3.39 -6.61 -38.11
CA SER A 286 -4.17 -6.60 -36.86
C SER A 286 -5.36 -7.55 -36.95
N PHE A 287 -5.62 -8.27 -35.84
CA PHE A 287 -6.74 -9.19 -35.71
C PHE A 287 -7.32 -9.13 -34.30
N GLY A 288 -8.52 -8.55 -34.17
CA GLY A 288 -9.19 -8.42 -32.88
C GLY A 288 -8.42 -7.58 -31.84
N GLY A 289 -7.61 -6.63 -32.29
CA GLY A 289 -6.77 -5.80 -31.42
C GLY A 289 -5.32 -6.29 -31.25
N ALA A 290 -5.03 -7.57 -31.50
CA ALA A 290 -3.66 -8.06 -31.61
C ALA A 290 -2.99 -7.45 -32.87
N LEU A 291 -1.73 -7.05 -32.77
CA LEU A 291 -1.00 -6.33 -33.82
C LEU A 291 0.41 -6.91 -34.00
N THR A 292 0.83 -7.04 -35.25
CA THR A 292 2.21 -7.37 -35.60
C THR A 292 2.63 -6.63 -36.87
N SER A 293 3.93 -6.57 -37.15
CA SER A 293 4.45 -6.01 -38.40
C SER A 293 5.36 -6.98 -39.09
N VAL A 294 5.35 -6.94 -40.43
CA VAL A 294 6.16 -7.77 -41.31
C VAL A 294 6.99 -6.88 -42.23
N VAL A 295 8.27 -7.13 -42.30
CA VAL A 295 9.24 -6.40 -43.12
C VAL A 295 10.03 -7.40 -43.97
N ALA A 296 10.18 -7.14 -45.26
CA ALA A 296 10.98 -7.96 -46.15
C ALA A 296 12.43 -8.16 -45.63
N PRO A 297 13.05 -9.33 -45.77
CA PRO A 297 12.60 -10.48 -46.57
C PRO A 297 11.64 -11.43 -45.84
N ASN A 298 11.27 -11.14 -44.56
CA ASN A 298 10.36 -11.98 -43.82
C ASN A 298 8.95 -11.88 -44.41
N THR A 299 8.28 -13.04 -44.49
CA THR A 299 6.89 -13.14 -44.95
C THR A 299 5.99 -13.71 -43.88
N ASN A 300 6.53 -14.40 -42.88
CA ASN A 300 5.77 -15.04 -41.82
C ASN A 300 5.63 -14.14 -40.62
N PHE A 301 4.48 -14.27 -39.93
CA PHE A 301 4.18 -13.59 -38.66
C PHE A 301 3.38 -14.49 -37.72
N THR A 302 3.30 -14.09 -36.48
CA THR A 302 2.40 -14.68 -35.48
C THR A 302 1.75 -13.53 -34.70
N LEU A 303 0.42 -13.54 -34.69
CA LEU A 303 -0.35 -12.67 -33.82
C LEU A 303 -0.58 -13.35 -32.48
N THR A 304 -0.10 -12.79 -31.39
CA THR A 304 -0.29 -13.29 -30.03
C THR A 304 -1.32 -12.43 -29.29
N GLY A 305 -2.06 -13.03 -28.36
CA GLY A 305 -3.06 -12.30 -27.60
C GLY A 305 -4.38 -12.06 -28.35
N VAL A 306 -4.67 -12.82 -29.40
CA VAL A 306 -5.91 -12.71 -30.16
C VAL A 306 -7.10 -13.17 -29.30
N PRO A 307 -8.15 -12.34 -29.10
CA PRO A 307 -9.32 -12.72 -28.33
C PRO A 307 -10.12 -13.88 -28.95
N ALA A 308 -10.99 -14.49 -28.17
CA ALA A 308 -11.95 -15.47 -28.70
C ALA A 308 -13.12 -14.75 -29.41
N GLY A 309 -13.74 -15.45 -30.38
CA GLY A 309 -14.94 -14.99 -31.10
C GLY A 309 -14.70 -14.70 -32.57
N ALA A 310 -15.73 -14.16 -33.22
CA ALA A 310 -15.67 -13.70 -34.60
C ALA A 310 -15.06 -12.29 -34.65
N LEU A 311 -13.91 -12.18 -35.29
CA LEU A 311 -13.09 -10.96 -35.30
C LEU A 311 -12.84 -10.51 -36.74
N ASP A 312 -12.52 -9.23 -36.91
CA ASP A 312 -12.05 -8.72 -38.18
C ASP A 312 -10.53 -8.76 -38.22
N LEU A 313 -9.99 -9.05 -39.42
CA LEU A 313 -8.59 -8.88 -39.72
C LEU A 313 -8.41 -7.68 -40.66
N VAL A 314 -7.43 -6.87 -40.34
CA VAL A 314 -7.01 -5.76 -41.19
C VAL A 314 -5.50 -5.85 -41.37
N ALA A 315 -5.04 -5.81 -42.63
CA ALA A 315 -3.63 -5.65 -42.95
C ALA A 315 -3.44 -4.43 -43.83
N SER A 316 -2.38 -3.65 -43.59
CA SER A 316 -1.99 -2.52 -44.42
C SER A 316 -0.58 -2.71 -44.94
N ARG A 317 -0.34 -2.32 -46.21
CA ARG A 317 1.00 -2.24 -46.82
C ARG A 317 1.40 -0.77 -46.86
N LEU A 318 2.39 -0.42 -46.11
CA LEU A 318 2.88 0.96 -45.92
C LEU A 318 4.21 1.13 -46.64
N ASN A 319 4.32 2.20 -47.42
CA ASN A 319 5.60 2.61 -47.99
C ASN A 319 6.53 3.08 -46.83
N ALA A 320 7.72 2.48 -46.74
CA ALA A 320 8.66 2.77 -45.64
C ALA A 320 9.24 4.19 -45.70
N THR A 321 9.26 4.83 -46.89
CA THR A 321 9.79 6.19 -47.08
C THR A 321 8.71 7.25 -46.84
N THR A 322 7.51 7.05 -47.40
CA THR A 322 6.43 8.06 -47.33
C THR A 322 5.50 7.85 -46.17
N GLY A 323 5.55 6.70 -45.50
CA GLY A 323 4.64 6.34 -44.41
C GLY A 323 3.19 6.13 -44.84
N THR A 324 2.88 6.13 -46.16
CA THR A 324 1.52 6.07 -46.69
C THR A 324 1.14 4.66 -47.11
N SER A 325 -0.09 4.25 -46.83
CA SER A 325 -0.61 2.94 -47.26
C SER A 325 -0.84 2.91 -48.76
N SER A 326 -0.32 1.85 -49.38
CA SER A 326 -0.48 1.52 -50.80
C SER A 326 -1.43 0.36 -51.04
N GLY A 327 -2.03 -0.22 -50.01
CA GLY A 327 -2.98 -1.31 -50.14
C GLY A 327 -3.44 -1.81 -48.77
N LEU A 328 -4.67 -2.29 -48.71
CA LEU A 328 -5.32 -2.84 -47.52
C LEU A 328 -5.92 -4.21 -47.84
N ILE A 329 -5.89 -5.14 -46.88
CA ILE A 329 -6.65 -6.39 -46.92
C ILE A 329 -7.61 -6.36 -45.73
N LEU A 330 -8.89 -6.60 -45.96
CA LEU A 330 -9.96 -6.55 -44.99
C LEU A 330 -10.72 -7.87 -45.03
N ARG A 331 -10.57 -8.71 -44.00
CA ARG A 331 -11.33 -9.97 -43.86
C ARG A 331 -12.20 -9.85 -42.60
N ARG A 332 -13.48 -10.18 -42.75
CA ARG A 332 -14.47 -9.90 -41.74
C ARG A 332 -15.04 -11.14 -41.04
N GLY A 333 -15.24 -11.09 -39.74
CA GLY A 333 -15.95 -12.11 -38.96
C GLY A 333 -15.21 -13.45 -38.92
N LEU A 334 -13.90 -13.48 -38.97
CA LEU A 334 -13.09 -14.71 -38.88
C LEU A 334 -13.12 -15.25 -37.44
N ASN A 335 -13.38 -16.54 -37.30
CA ASN A 335 -13.30 -17.22 -36.01
C ASN A 335 -12.33 -18.38 -36.09
N LEU A 336 -11.07 -18.14 -35.76
CA LEU A 336 -10.00 -19.11 -35.81
C LEU A 336 -9.75 -19.76 -34.45
N ALA A 337 -9.39 -21.04 -34.48
CA ALA A 337 -8.89 -21.71 -33.28
C ALA A 337 -7.42 -21.34 -33.03
N ASP A 338 -6.94 -21.57 -31.83
CA ASP A 338 -5.54 -21.37 -31.45
C ASP A 338 -4.61 -22.23 -32.34
N GLY A 339 -3.51 -21.64 -32.80
CA GLY A 339 -2.53 -22.30 -33.69
C GLY A 339 -2.99 -22.48 -35.13
N VAL A 340 -4.21 -22.17 -35.52
CA VAL A 340 -4.70 -22.26 -36.90
C VAL A 340 -4.15 -21.10 -37.71
N ALA A 341 -3.47 -21.41 -38.82
CA ALA A 341 -2.87 -20.40 -39.68
C ALA A 341 -3.95 -19.61 -40.46
N LEU A 342 -3.73 -18.31 -40.58
CA LEU A 342 -4.44 -17.45 -41.53
C LEU A 342 -4.09 -17.83 -42.96
N ASP A 343 -5.07 -17.79 -43.85
CA ASP A 343 -4.80 -17.82 -45.29
C ASP A 343 -3.86 -16.67 -45.68
N THR A 344 -2.96 -16.93 -46.63
CA THR A 344 -1.96 -15.96 -47.06
C THR A 344 -2.59 -14.61 -47.42
N LEU A 345 -2.05 -13.54 -46.85
CA LEU A 345 -2.41 -12.16 -47.17
C LEU A 345 -1.59 -11.72 -48.38
N ASN A 346 -2.24 -11.61 -49.52
CA ASN A 346 -1.55 -11.29 -50.77
C ASN A 346 -1.86 -9.88 -51.24
N PHE A 347 -0.91 -8.94 -51.04
CA PHE A 347 -1.09 -7.54 -51.44
C PHE A 347 -1.00 -7.31 -52.97
N ASP A 348 -0.60 -8.30 -53.75
CA ASP A 348 -0.64 -8.24 -55.22
C ASP A 348 -1.89 -8.95 -55.78
N GLY A 349 -2.72 -9.51 -54.89
CA GLY A 349 -3.95 -10.21 -55.23
C GLY A 349 -5.20 -9.29 -55.33
N PRO A 350 -6.31 -9.86 -55.82
CA PRO A 350 -7.54 -9.12 -56.07
C PRO A 350 -8.28 -8.66 -54.80
N GLU A 351 -7.95 -9.20 -53.60
CA GLU A 351 -8.52 -8.78 -52.34
C GLU A 351 -7.94 -7.44 -51.84
N THR A 352 -6.87 -6.96 -52.45
CA THR A 352 -6.22 -5.73 -52.04
C THR A 352 -7.03 -4.51 -52.43
N VAL A 353 -7.46 -3.78 -51.40
CA VAL A 353 -8.21 -2.54 -51.50
C VAL A 353 -7.21 -1.38 -51.62
N GLN A 354 -7.39 -0.52 -52.62
CA GLN A 354 -6.60 0.70 -52.75
C GLN A 354 -7.24 1.81 -51.92
N PRO A 355 -6.50 2.48 -51.02
CA PRO A 355 -7.03 3.63 -50.27
C PRO A 355 -7.39 4.78 -51.24
N GLU A 356 -8.47 5.49 -50.91
CA GLU A 356 -8.84 6.76 -51.60
C GLU A 356 -8.09 7.93 -50.98
N SER A 357 -7.59 8.86 -51.77
CA SER A 357 -7.00 10.10 -51.28
C SER A 357 -8.07 11.18 -51.05
N ARG A 358 -8.05 11.83 -49.88
CA ARG A 358 -8.87 13.01 -49.51
C ARG A 358 -7.97 14.03 -48.84
N ASN A 359 -8.50 15.22 -48.52
CA ASN A 359 -7.77 16.27 -47.86
C ASN A 359 -8.21 16.44 -46.41
N VAL A 360 -7.27 16.74 -45.53
CA VAL A 360 -7.55 17.22 -44.16
C VAL A 360 -6.99 18.63 -44.02
N THR A 361 -7.79 19.52 -43.42
CA THR A 361 -7.35 20.85 -43.07
C THR A 361 -6.96 20.89 -41.61
N VAL A 362 -5.76 21.40 -41.30
CA VAL A 362 -5.29 21.57 -39.92
C VAL A 362 -5.25 23.04 -39.58
N VAL A 363 -6.01 23.43 -38.56
CA VAL A 363 -5.97 24.75 -37.96
C VAL A 363 -5.00 24.72 -36.77
N ASN A 364 -3.88 25.43 -36.95
CA ASN A 364 -2.83 25.54 -35.94
C ASN A 364 -2.50 27.00 -35.68
N GLY A 365 -3.01 27.54 -34.56
CA GLY A 365 -2.88 28.97 -34.23
C GLY A 365 -1.44 29.40 -33.88
N ASN A 366 -0.55 28.48 -33.51
CA ASN A 366 0.82 28.82 -33.11
C ASN A 366 1.87 28.67 -34.22
N GLY A 367 1.51 28.02 -35.35
CA GLY A 367 2.36 27.92 -36.53
C GLY A 367 3.49 26.87 -36.47
N GLU A 368 3.58 26.04 -35.39
CA GLU A 368 4.55 24.95 -35.38
C GLU A 368 4.27 23.90 -36.46
N PRO A 369 5.29 23.17 -36.93
CA PRO A 369 5.08 22.04 -37.84
C PRO A 369 4.20 20.97 -37.19
N VAL A 370 3.25 20.43 -37.92
CA VAL A 370 2.29 19.42 -37.47
C VAL A 370 2.52 18.09 -38.14
N THR A 371 2.63 17.03 -37.37
CA THR A 371 2.59 15.64 -37.83
C THR A 371 1.15 15.19 -37.98
N LEU A 372 0.81 14.52 -39.09
CA LEU A 372 -0.48 13.88 -39.27
C LEU A 372 -0.39 12.36 -39.18
N THR A 373 -1.38 11.76 -38.54
CA THR A 373 -1.57 10.31 -38.50
C THR A 373 -2.95 9.96 -39.00
N THR A 374 -3.05 8.88 -39.77
CA THR A 374 -4.33 8.37 -40.25
C THR A 374 -4.38 6.88 -39.97
N GLY A 375 -5.48 6.44 -39.39
CA GLY A 375 -5.74 5.04 -39.10
C GLY A 375 -7.20 4.66 -39.41
N TYR A 376 -7.46 3.38 -39.34
CA TYR A 376 -8.80 2.82 -39.51
C TYR A 376 -9.02 1.72 -38.50
N PHE A 377 -10.14 1.78 -37.81
CA PHE A 377 -10.59 0.77 -36.85
C PHE A 377 -11.85 0.09 -37.36
N THR A 378 -11.91 -1.22 -37.25
CA THR A 378 -13.15 -1.97 -37.42
C THR A 378 -13.92 -2.00 -36.10
N LEU A 379 -15.22 -2.25 -36.16
CA LEU A 379 -16.07 -2.47 -34.98
C LEU A 379 -15.52 -3.59 -34.08
N ALA A 380 -14.87 -4.61 -34.67
CA ALA A 380 -14.21 -5.72 -33.96
C ALA A 380 -12.79 -5.38 -33.46
N ASN A 381 -12.48 -4.11 -33.27
CA ASN A 381 -11.25 -3.58 -32.68
C ASN A 381 -9.95 -3.87 -33.45
N SER A 382 -10.00 -4.26 -34.73
CA SER A 382 -8.81 -4.38 -35.55
C SER A 382 -8.42 -3.03 -36.15
N PHE A 383 -7.11 -2.76 -36.21
CA PHE A 383 -6.55 -1.48 -36.57
C PHE A 383 -5.66 -1.56 -37.82
N ALA A 384 -5.78 -0.62 -38.74
CA ALA A 384 -4.83 -0.37 -39.78
C ALA A 384 -4.24 1.04 -39.68
N GLU A 385 -2.93 1.14 -39.67
CA GLU A 385 -2.24 2.37 -39.99
C GLU A 385 -2.41 2.65 -41.48
N LEU A 386 -2.90 3.83 -41.85
CA LEU A 386 -3.08 4.26 -43.22
C LEU A 386 -2.01 5.25 -43.66
N ALA A 387 -1.64 6.19 -42.80
CA ALA A 387 -0.55 7.12 -43.05
C ALA A 387 0.07 7.67 -41.78
N PHE A 388 1.37 7.91 -41.88
CA PHE A 388 2.14 8.78 -41.02
C PHE A 388 2.77 9.86 -41.90
N ASP A 389 2.27 11.07 -41.89
CA ASP A 389 2.80 12.21 -42.61
C ASP A 389 3.66 13.06 -41.66
N PRO A 390 4.99 13.16 -41.91
CA PRO A 390 5.90 13.86 -41.02
C PRO A 390 5.54 15.34 -40.85
N ALA A 391 6.16 15.98 -39.87
CA ALA A 391 5.87 17.34 -39.48
C ALA A 391 6.01 18.33 -40.65
N GLY A 392 4.94 19.06 -40.93
CA GLY A 392 4.84 20.07 -42.01
C GLY A 392 3.99 21.25 -41.60
N THR A 393 4.12 22.35 -42.33
CA THR A 393 3.39 23.63 -42.09
C THR A 393 2.21 23.84 -43.01
N ALA A 394 2.02 22.98 -44.03
CA ALA A 394 0.88 23.12 -44.93
C ALA A 394 -0.45 22.89 -44.19
N ALA A 395 -1.38 23.85 -44.31
CA ALA A 395 -2.67 23.80 -43.65
C ALA A 395 -3.57 22.68 -44.20
N THR A 396 -3.49 22.40 -45.49
CA THR A 396 -4.27 21.34 -46.13
C THR A 396 -3.32 20.28 -46.68
N ARG A 397 -3.54 19.01 -46.32
CA ARG A 397 -2.70 17.89 -46.69
C ARG A 397 -3.54 16.67 -47.08
N PRO A 398 -3.07 15.84 -48.04
CA PRO A 398 -3.77 14.63 -48.41
C PRO A 398 -3.66 13.56 -47.31
N TYR A 399 -4.72 12.77 -47.18
CA TYR A 399 -4.75 11.61 -46.31
C TYR A 399 -5.44 10.43 -47.02
N PRO A 400 -5.00 9.16 -46.79
CA PRO A 400 -5.68 7.99 -47.31
C PRO A 400 -6.86 7.59 -46.44
N ARG A 401 -7.96 7.17 -47.07
CA ARG A 401 -9.13 6.59 -46.41
C ARG A 401 -9.52 5.25 -47.02
N VAL A 402 -10.23 4.42 -46.25
CA VAL A 402 -10.83 3.18 -46.75
C VAL A 402 -12.06 3.55 -47.61
N PRO A 403 -12.20 3.04 -48.87
CA PRO A 403 -13.34 3.30 -49.71
C PRO A 403 -14.69 2.91 -49.05
N THR A 404 -15.74 3.64 -49.36
CA THR A 404 -17.05 3.45 -48.69
C THR A 404 -17.60 2.04 -48.82
N PHE A 405 -17.41 1.39 -50.00
CA PHE A 405 -17.92 0.01 -50.23
C PHE A 405 -17.19 -1.08 -49.45
N ASN A 406 -16.00 -0.79 -48.91
CA ASN A 406 -15.22 -1.72 -48.08
C ASN A 406 -15.48 -1.53 -46.56
N ARG A 407 -16.19 -0.50 -46.17
CA ARG A 407 -16.49 -0.20 -44.77
C ARG A 407 -17.79 -0.87 -44.32
N ARG A 408 -17.90 -1.13 -43.03
CA ARG A 408 -19.12 -1.57 -42.36
C ARG A 408 -19.59 -0.53 -41.36
N ASN A 409 -20.87 -0.59 -41.01
CA ASN A 409 -21.41 0.25 -39.96
C ASN A 409 -20.67 -0.01 -38.64
N GLY A 410 -20.22 1.05 -37.96
CA GLY A 410 -19.43 0.98 -36.75
C GLY A 410 -17.90 1.02 -36.99
N ASP A 411 -17.44 0.93 -38.24
CA ASP A 411 -16.02 1.18 -38.58
C ASP A 411 -15.71 2.67 -38.52
N LEU A 412 -14.50 3.03 -38.10
CA LEU A 412 -14.10 4.43 -37.91
C LEU A 412 -12.71 4.70 -38.49
N HIS A 413 -12.58 5.84 -39.16
CA HIS A 413 -11.28 6.43 -39.42
C HIS A 413 -10.82 7.22 -38.18
N VAL A 414 -9.53 7.26 -37.97
CA VAL A 414 -8.91 8.04 -36.91
C VAL A 414 -7.89 8.97 -37.56
N LEU A 415 -8.13 10.26 -37.45
CA LEU A 415 -7.23 11.30 -37.95
C LEU A 415 -6.65 12.04 -36.76
N GLY A 416 -5.33 12.08 -36.65
CA GLY A 416 -4.60 12.77 -35.60
C GLY A 416 -3.71 13.87 -36.16
N ALA A 417 -3.69 15.01 -35.51
CA ALA A 417 -2.75 16.10 -35.76
C ALA A 417 -1.99 16.42 -34.46
N THR A 418 -0.66 16.47 -34.53
CA THR A 418 0.19 16.71 -33.36
C THR A 418 1.26 17.76 -33.65
N ALA A 419 1.31 18.80 -32.84
CA ALA A 419 2.36 19.82 -32.83
C ALA A 419 3.25 19.64 -31.59
N LEU A 420 4.57 19.78 -31.79
CA LEU A 420 5.58 19.68 -30.74
C LEU A 420 6.24 21.04 -30.52
N GLU A 421 6.33 21.46 -29.26
CA GLU A 421 7.14 22.60 -28.83
C GLU A 421 8.52 22.11 -28.41
N GLN A 422 9.56 22.67 -28.99
CA GLN A 422 10.95 22.29 -28.69
C GLN A 422 11.70 23.46 -28.05
N SER A 423 12.59 23.14 -27.14
CA SER A 423 13.53 24.06 -26.52
C SER A 423 14.88 23.37 -26.38
N ALA A 424 15.95 24.03 -26.86
CA ALA A 424 17.30 23.50 -26.83
C ALA A 424 17.46 22.06 -27.38
N GLY A 425 16.66 21.71 -28.42
CA GLY A 425 16.69 20.38 -29.06
C GLY A 425 15.89 19.29 -28.33
N SER A 426 15.22 19.63 -27.21
CA SER A 426 14.35 18.72 -26.49
C SER A 426 12.89 19.12 -26.63
N THR A 427 11.99 18.14 -26.76
CA THR A 427 10.54 18.40 -26.73
C THR A 427 10.10 18.71 -25.30
N ILE A 428 9.55 19.90 -25.09
CA ILE A 428 9.12 20.39 -23.77
C ILE A 428 7.60 20.42 -23.63
N ALA A 429 6.86 20.44 -24.73
CA ALA A 429 5.41 20.41 -24.75
C ALA A 429 4.88 19.82 -26.06
N SER A 430 3.63 19.40 -26.04
CA SER A 430 2.89 18.99 -27.22
C SER A 430 1.42 19.35 -27.08
N ARG A 431 0.76 19.44 -28.20
CA ARG A 431 -0.70 19.50 -28.31
C ARG A 431 -1.14 18.66 -29.50
N SER A 432 -2.23 17.95 -29.33
CA SER A 432 -2.77 17.07 -30.35
C SER A 432 -4.29 17.13 -30.38
N VAL A 433 -4.82 16.82 -31.54
CA VAL A 433 -6.24 16.57 -31.74
C VAL A 433 -6.40 15.27 -32.51
N THR A 434 -7.35 14.44 -32.10
CA THR A 434 -7.71 13.18 -32.75
C THR A 434 -9.20 13.16 -33.01
N ALA A 435 -9.60 12.91 -34.25
CA ALA A 435 -11.01 12.79 -34.65
C ALA A 435 -11.32 11.34 -35.06
N TRP A 436 -12.45 10.83 -34.56
CA TRP A 436 -13.04 9.54 -34.91
C TRP A 436 -14.20 9.76 -35.86
N LEU A 437 -14.12 9.27 -37.09
CA LEU A 437 -15.04 9.60 -38.15
C LEU A 437 -15.46 8.37 -38.96
N ALA A 438 -16.75 8.12 -39.09
CA ALA A 438 -17.26 7.00 -39.91
C ALA A 438 -17.00 7.21 -41.39
N ASP A 439 -17.29 8.42 -41.89
CA ASP A 439 -17.10 8.78 -43.30
C ASP A 439 -16.45 10.15 -43.47
N PRO A 440 -15.16 10.31 -43.17
CA PRO A 440 -14.49 11.59 -43.37
C PRO A 440 -14.40 11.94 -44.83
N GLN A 441 -14.89 13.15 -45.20
CA GLN A 441 -14.76 13.71 -46.54
C GLN A 441 -13.52 14.60 -46.62
N ASP A 442 -13.61 15.83 -46.16
CA ASP A 442 -12.48 16.76 -46.04
C ASP A 442 -12.54 17.43 -44.65
N PRO A 443 -12.17 16.67 -43.59
CA PRO A 443 -12.35 17.16 -42.23
C PRO A 443 -11.38 18.26 -41.87
N THR A 444 -11.78 19.07 -40.88
CA THR A 444 -10.93 20.08 -40.26
C THR A 444 -10.55 19.63 -38.86
N LEU A 445 -9.25 19.58 -38.57
CA LEU A 445 -8.68 19.30 -37.26
C LEU A 445 -8.16 20.61 -36.67
N THR A 446 -8.72 21.04 -35.53
CA THR A 446 -8.30 22.26 -34.86
C THR A 446 -7.48 21.88 -33.62
N LEU A 447 -6.20 22.21 -33.60
CA LEU A 447 -5.34 22.07 -32.43
C LEU A 447 -5.75 23.07 -31.35
N GLY A 448 -5.93 22.62 -30.13
CA GLY A 448 -6.14 23.46 -28.96
C GLY A 448 -4.94 24.37 -28.66
N SER A 449 -5.09 25.26 -27.71
CA SER A 449 -4.00 26.11 -27.21
C SER A 449 -2.89 25.28 -26.56
N ALA A 450 -1.68 25.81 -26.46
CA ALA A 450 -0.63 25.19 -25.67
C ALA A 450 -1.06 25.09 -24.19
N LEU A 451 -0.74 23.99 -23.54
CA LEU A 451 -1.02 23.85 -22.11
C LEU A 451 -0.29 24.94 -21.32
N GLY A 452 -0.97 25.61 -20.42
CA GLY A 452 -0.37 26.56 -19.49
C GLY A 452 0.78 25.89 -18.71
N THR A 453 1.74 26.67 -18.26
CA THR A 453 2.87 26.11 -17.49
C THR A 453 2.39 25.62 -16.13
N PRO A 454 2.51 24.31 -15.81
CA PRO A 454 2.18 23.80 -14.48
C PRO A 454 3.16 24.34 -13.43
N ASP A 455 2.65 24.74 -12.25
CA ASP A 455 3.47 24.95 -11.07
C ASP A 455 3.56 23.62 -10.30
N VAL A 456 4.75 23.02 -10.30
CA VAL A 456 5.05 21.80 -9.56
C VAL A 456 6.00 22.16 -8.45
N SER A 457 5.53 22.11 -7.21
CA SER A 457 6.28 22.53 -6.03
C SER A 457 6.33 21.45 -4.97
N VAL A 458 7.30 21.53 -4.05
CA VAL A 458 7.50 20.58 -2.96
C VAL A 458 6.59 20.93 -1.79
N ALA A 459 5.80 19.95 -1.34
CA ALA A 459 4.97 20.06 -0.15
C ALA A 459 5.67 19.42 1.06
N SER A 460 5.65 20.10 2.21
CA SER A 460 6.25 19.62 3.47
C SER A 460 5.40 18.57 4.19
N GLY A 461 5.92 17.98 5.26
CA GLY A 461 5.17 17.24 6.28
C GLY A 461 5.12 15.72 6.13
N ALA A 462 5.97 15.09 5.31
CA ALA A 462 6.09 13.63 5.24
C ALA A 462 7.56 13.17 5.25
N ALA A 463 7.77 11.88 5.50
CA ALA A 463 9.08 11.23 5.46
C ALA A 463 9.55 10.89 4.02
N TYR A 464 8.75 11.23 3.01
CA TYR A 464 9.03 11.11 1.58
C TYR A 464 8.68 12.42 0.88
N ALA A 465 9.22 12.66 -0.32
CA ALA A 465 8.93 13.88 -1.06
C ALA A 465 7.48 13.87 -1.57
N ARG A 466 6.74 14.92 -1.30
CA ARG A 466 5.38 15.16 -1.78
C ARG A 466 5.39 16.36 -2.70
N LEU A 467 4.60 16.28 -3.75
CA LEU A 467 4.47 17.37 -4.72
C LEU A 467 3.06 17.94 -4.70
N ARG A 468 2.97 19.25 -4.91
CA ARG A 468 1.75 19.96 -5.25
C ARG A 468 1.79 20.31 -6.73
N LEU A 469 0.71 20.05 -7.41
CA LEU A 469 0.48 20.45 -8.80
C LEU A 469 -0.60 21.52 -8.85
N LEU A 470 -0.25 22.69 -9.36
CA LEU A 470 -1.19 23.76 -9.64
C LEU A 470 -1.17 24.06 -11.15
N LEU A 471 -2.34 24.06 -11.79
CA LEU A 471 -2.51 24.34 -13.22
C LEU A 471 -3.85 25.02 -13.46
N VAL A 472 -3.84 26.15 -14.15
CA VAL A 472 -5.07 26.82 -14.62
C VAL A 472 -5.77 25.93 -15.66
N ARG A 473 -7.05 25.67 -15.47
CA ARG A 473 -7.85 24.84 -16.39
C ARG A 473 -8.12 25.57 -17.68
N GLN A 474 -8.03 24.85 -18.79
CA GLN A 474 -8.34 25.34 -20.14
C GLN A 474 -9.59 24.60 -20.65
N ALA A 475 -10.51 25.31 -21.27
CA ALA A 475 -11.85 24.80 -21.65
C ALA A 475 -11.77 23.61 -22.62
N GLU A 476 -10.81 23.62 -23.52
CA GLU A 476 -10.59 22.56 -24.52
C GLU A 476 -10.02 21.26 -23.93
N TYR A 477 -9.48 21.28 -22.68
CA TYR A 477 -8.89 20.14 -21.99
C TYR A 477 -9.63 19.83 -20.67
N ASN A 478 -10.95 19.77 -20.74
CA ASN A 478 -11.82 19.87 -19.57
C ASN A 478 -12.33 18.52 -19.02
N HIS A 479 -11.73 17.37 -19.38
CA HIS A 479 -12.20 16.08 -18.89
C HIS A 479 -11.25 15.39 -17.93
N ARG A 480 -9.95 15.36 -18.20
CA ARG A 480 -9.00 14.62 -17.39
C ARG A 480 -7.62 15.27 -17.39
N TYR A 481 -7.00 15.29 -16.23
CA TYR A 481 -5.62 15.69 -16.02
C TYR A 481 -4.82 14.46 -15.58
N LEU A 482 -3.65 14.27 -16.16
CA LEU A 482 -2.71 13.19 -15.84
C LEU A 482 -1.36 13.83 -15.54
N ALA A 483 -0.80 13.56 -14.37
CA ALA A 483 0.57 13.95 -14.06
C ALA A 483 1.37 12.72 -13.69
N THR A 484 2.58 12.60 -14.26
CA THR A 484 3.54 11.55 -13.92
C THR A 484 4.78 12.22 -13.37
N PHE A 485 5.22 11.76 -12.20
CA PHE A 485 6.41 12.21 -11.51
C PHE A 485 7.36 11.04 -11.36
N SER A 486 8.58 11.15 -11.91
CA SER A 486 9.50 10.01 -11.98
C SER A 486 10.86 10.36 -11.39
N GLN A 487 11.40 9.43 -10.62
CA GLN A 487 12.79 9.44 -10.15
C GLN A 487 13.51 8.21 -10.67
N GLY A 488 14.66 8.41 -11.30
CA GLY A 488 15.55 7.33 -11.72
C GLY A 488 16.46 6.85 -10.60
N GLY A 489 17.37 5.93 -10.94
CA GLY A 489 18.38 5.40 -10.02
C GLY A 489 18.26 3.90 -9.82
N ALA A 490 18.89 3.36 -8.77
CA ALA A 490 18.92 1.92 -8.47
C ALA A 490 17.56 1.37 -8.00
N ALA A 491 16.65 2.23 -7.61
CA ALA A 491 15.28 1.92 -7.22
C ALA A 491 14.36 3.00 -7.82
N PRO A 492 13.96 2.86 -9.10
CA PRO A 492 13.10 3.82 -9.77
C PRO A 492 11.75 3.96 -9.04
N ARG A 493 11.21 5.17 -9.08
CA ARG A 493 9.90 5.48 -8.50
C ARG A 493 9.11 6.32 -9.45
N GLN A 494 7.84 5.98 -9.57
CA GLN A 494 6.89 6.76 -10.32
C GLN A 494 5.66 7.07 -9.47
N VAL A 495 5.17 8.29 -9.56
CA VAL A 495 3.86 8.65 -9.04
C VAL A 495 3.01 9.12 -10.21
N THR A 496 1.88 8.44 -10.42
CA THR A 496 0.90 8.78 -11.43
C THR A 496 -0.33 9.39 -10.74
N LEU A 497 -0.65 10.62 -11.07
CA LEU A 497 -1.80 11.36 -10.57
C LEU A 497 -2.81 11.55 -11.71
N THR A 498 -4.01 11.01 -11.56
CA THR A 498 -5.14 11.23 -12.45
C THR A 498 -6.22 12.01 -11.72
N VAL A 499 -6.70 13.11 -12.32
CA VAL A 499 -7.78 13.92 -11.76
C VAL A 499 -8.83 14.17 -12.86
N SER A 500 -10.09 13.78 -12.58
CA SER A 500 -11.18 14.04 -13.51
C SER A 500 -11.75 15.45 -13.35
N ALA A 501 -12.40 15.93 -14.39
CA ALA A 501 -13.16 17.19 -14.31
C ALA A 501 -14.32 17.09 -13.33
N GLY A 502 -14.93 15.93 -13.21
CA GLY A 502 -16.01 15.70 -12.25
C GLY A 502 -15.57 15.87 -10.80
N TYR A 503 -14.33 15.46 -10.48
CA TYR A 503 -13.73 15.72 -9.16
C TYR A 503 -13.52 17.22 -8.90
N LEU A 504 -13.03 17.95 -9.92
CA LEU A 504 -12.74 19.39 -9.82
C LEU A 504 -14.03 20.24 -9.80
N GLY A 505 -15.13 19.74 -10.36
CA GLY A 505 -16.38 20.48 -10.45
C GLY A 505 -16.19 21.85 -11.12
N SER A 506 -16.61 22.92 -10.44
CA SER A 506 -16.51 24.31 -10.92
C SER A 506 -15.18 25.01 -10.60
N ALA A 507 -14.20 24.33 -10.01
CA ALA A 507 -12.90 24.93 -9.74
C ALA A 507 -12.24 25.45 -11.02
N THR A 508 -11.62 26.62 -10.98
CA THR A 508 -10.91 27.25 -12.10
C THR A 508 -9.52 26.64 -12.31
N ASP A 509 -9.00 26.01 -11.29
CA ASP A 509 -7.65 25.46 -11.25
C ASP A 509 -7.67 23.99 -10.84
N LEU A 510 -6.73 23.22 -11.37
CA LEU A 510 -6.28 21.97 -10.80
C LEU A 510 -5.29 22.31 -9.69
N ASP A 511 -5.67 22.13 -8.44
CA ASP A 511 -4.79 22.28 -7.27
C ASP A 511 -4.84 21.01 -6.43
N VAL A 512 -3.84 20.17 -6.58
CA VAL A 512 -3.76 18.87 -5.89
C VAL A 512 -2.40 18.70 -5.26
N THR A 513 -2.40 18.38 -3.97
CA THR A 513 -1.20 17.99 -3.24
C THR A 513 -1.24 16.49 -2.95
N MET A 514 -0.12 15.79 -3.18
CA MET A 514 -0.01 14.37 -2.83
C MET A 514 -0.31 14.16 -1.35
N PRO A 515 -1.11 13.15 -0.98
CA PRO A 515 -1.48 12.87 0.41
C PRO A 515 -0.29 12.47 1.28
N ILE A 516 -0.46 12.51 2.61
CA ILE A 516 0.47 11.95 3.59
C ILE A 516 -0.02 10.53 3.92
N PHE A 517 0.75 9.51 3.55
CA PHE A 517 0.43 8.11 3.82
C PHE A 517 1.28 7.49 4.93
N SER A 518 2.27 8.20 5.47
CA SER A 518 3.23 7.65 6.45
C SER A 518 2.60 7.14 7.76
N THR A 519 1.36 7.53 8.05
CA THR A 519 0.61 7.09 9.26
C THR A 519 -0.38 5.95 8.98
N PHE A 520 -0.45 5.46 7.74
CA PHE A 520 -1.44 4.44 7.36
C PHE A 520 -0.87 3.02 7.49
N ALA A 521 -1.73 2.08 7.86
CA ALA A 521 -1.39 0.68 7.98
C ALA A 521 -0.77 0.13 6.68
N GLY A 522 0.36 -0.56 6.80
CA GLY A 522 1.05 -1.20 5.68
C GLY A 522 1.81 -0.27 4.75
N TRP A 523 1.71 1.06 4.88
CA TRP A 523 2.48 1.99 4.06
C TRP A 523 3.98 1.91 4.37
N GLN A 524 4.80 1.99 3.34
CA GLN A 524 6.25 2.10 3.45
C GLN A 524 6.76 3.37 2.76
N ASN A 525 7.54 4.20 3.46
CA ASN A 525 8.01 5.49 2.93
C ASN A 525 8.93 5.35 1.70
N ILE A 526 9.52 4.17 1.50
CA ILE A 526 10.33 3.87 0.31
C ILE A 526 9.51 3.83 -0.99
N TRP A 527 8.18 3.70 -0.91
CA TRP A 527 7.30 3.69 -2.07
C TRP A 527 7.05 5.09 -2.65
N GLY A 528 7.17 6.13 -1.83
CA GLY A 528 7.06 7.51 -2.27
C GLY A 528 8.33 8.04 -2.93
N LEU A 529 8.23 9.21 -3.57
CA LEU A 529 9.38 9.94 -4.09
C LEU A 529 10.36 10.26 -2.94
N GLN A 530 11.65 10.22 -3.20
CA GLN A 530 12.65 10.42 -2.16
C GLN A 530 13.16 11.87 -2.14
N PRO A 531 13.36 12.48 -0.96
CA PRO A 531 13.97 13.80 -0.83
C PRO A 531 15.39 13.82 -1.41
N GLY A 532 15.81 14.97 -1.91
CA GLY A 532 17.16 15.17 -2.42
C GLY A 532 17.45 14.55 -3.79
N THR A 533 16.49 13.84 -4.39
CA THR A 533 16.62 13.25 -5.73
C THR A 533 15.74 13.99 -6.72
N LEU A 534 16.31 14.42 -7.85
CA LEU A 534 15.61 15.15 -8.89
C LEU A 534 14.39 14.36 -9.39
N VAL A 535 13.25 15.03 -9.50
CA VAL A 535 12.01 14.50 -10.05
C VAL A 535 11.76 15.11 -11.42
N SER A 536 11.65 14.28 -12.44
CA SER A 536 11.13 14.67 -13.75
C SER A 536 9.60 14.53 -13.73
N TRP A 537 8.90 15.52 -14.30
CA TRP A 537 7.46 15.48 -14.37
C TRP A 537 6.95 15.66 -15.80
N ASN A 538 5.80 15.03 -16.09
CA ASN A 538 4.98 15.24 -17.27
C ASN A 538 3.56 15.50 -16.81
N VAL A 539 2.97 16.60 -17.24
CA VAL A 539 1.59 16.99 -16.96
C VAL A 539 0.83 17.08 -18.27
N ALA A 540 -0.22 16.30 -18.41
CA ALA A 540 -1.11 16.27 -19.56
C ALA A 540 -2.54 16.64 -19.16
N ALA A 541 -3.22 17.33 -20.06
CA ALA A 541 -4.65 17.65 -19.95
C ALA A 541 -5.37 17.18 -21.21
N THR A 542 -6.53 16.56 -21.04
CA THR A 542 -7.32 15.98 -22.13
C THR A 542 -8.77 16.40 -22.04
N GLY A 543 -9.33 16.78 -23.19
CA GLY A 543 -10.76 17.02 -23.37
C GLY A 543 -11.29 16.21 -24.54
N TRP A 544 -12.58 15.91 -24.55
CA TRP A 544 -13.24 15.22 -25.65
C TRP A 544 -14.70 15.66 -25.82
N THR A 545 -15.25 15.42 -27.03
CA THR A 545 -16.66 15.56 -27.28
C THR A 545 -17.44 14.36 -26.77
N GLY A 546 -18.60 14.59 -26.16
CA GLY A 546 -19.41 13.56 -25.52
C GLY A 546 -19.13 13.44 -24.01
N GLY A 547 -19.86 12.56 -23.37
CA GLY A 547 -19.75 12.29 -21.93
C GLY A 547 -18.95 11.03 -21.63
N GLY A 548 -18.78 10.75 -20.33
CA GLY A 548 -18.15 9.53 -19.81
C GLY A 548 -16.75 9.75 -19.25
N ALA A 549 -16.24 8.75 -18.52
CA ALA A 549 -14.92 8.79 -17.89
C ALA A 549 -13.76 8.61 -18.90
N THR A 550 -14.07 8.12 -20.09
CA THR A 550 -13.12 7.92 -21.21
C THR A 550 -13.74 8.41 -22.50
N PRO A 551 -12.94 8.87 -23.48
CA PRO A 551 -13.47 9.30 -24.77
C PRO A 551 -14.14 8.11 -25.48
N PRO A 552 -15.38 8.28 -25.97
CA PRO A 552 -16.05 7.22 -26.71
C PRO A 552 -15.38 7.02 -28.07
N ARG A 553 -15.32 5.77 -28.55
CA ARG A 553 -14.97 5.47 -29.94
C ARG A 553 -16.27 5.52 -30.75
N ALA A 554 -16.65 6.71 -31.18
CA ALA A 554 -17.89 6.95 -31.91
C ALA A 554 -17.67 8.00 -32.99
N ASP A 555 -18.50 7.99 -34.02
CA ASP A 555 -18.48 8.99 -35.08
C ASP A 555 -18.65 10.41 -34.53
N GLY A 556 -17.82 11.33 -34.98
CA GLY A 556 -17.79 12.71 -34.52
C GLY A 556 -17.10 12.98 -33.19
N THR A 557 -16.52 11.93 -32.55
CA THR A 557 -15.71 12.14 -31.34
C THR A 557 -14.41 12.83 -31.68
N ILE A 558 -14.15 13.97 -30.99
CA ILE A 558 -12.90 14.70 -31.07
C ILE A 558 -12.23 14.65 -29.69
N VAL A 559 -10.96 14.30 -29.64
CA VAL A 559 -10.14 14.27 -28.44
C VAL A 559 -9.01 15.27 -28.58
N SER A 560 -8.92 16.22 -27.68
CA SER A 560 -7.84 17.21 -27.61
C SER A 560 -6.94 16.88 -26.40
N THR A 561 -5.64 16.84 -26.61
CA THR A 561 -4.68 16.60 -25.54
C THR A 561 -3.51 17.58 -25.64
N ALA A 562 -3.09 18.12 -24.51
CA ALA A 562 -1.84 18.87 -24.45
C ALA A 562 -1.05 18.41 -23.22
N TRP A 563 0.30 18.45 -23.34
CA TRP A 563 1.17 18.11 -22.21
C TRP A 563 2.40 19.02 -22.17
N ARG A 564 2.98 19.14 -20.98
CA ARG A 564 4.28 19.77 -20.71
C ARG A 564 5.11 18.92 -19.78
N VAL A 565 6.44 19.05 -19.94
CA VAL A 565 7.42 18.38 -19.07
C VAL A 565 8.29 19.39 -18.36
N GLY A 566 8.87 18.98 -17.24
CA GLY A 566 9.82 19.76 -16.50
C GLY A 566 10.46 18.96 -15.36
N GLN A 567 11.12 19.64 -14.45
CA GLN A 567 11.80 19.03 -13.33
C GLN A 567 11.61 19.85 -12.05
N VAL A 568 11.65 19.18 -10.90
CA VAL A 568 11.63 19.81 -9.57
C VAL A 568 12.62 19.09 -8.65
N GLN A 569 13.29 19.83 -7.78
CA GLN A 569 14.22 19.30 -6.79
C GLN A 569 13.53 19.28 -5.42
N PRO A 570 13.13 18.10 -4.92
CA PRO A 570 12.57 17.94 -3.56
C PRO A 570 13.62 18.04 -2.47
#